data_0d344b08aa1cb9201701660a06c56881
#
_entry.id   0d344b08aa1cb9201701660a06c56881
#
_cell.length_a   1.000
_cell.length_b   1.000
_cell.length_c   1.000
_cell.angle_alpha   90.00
_cell.angle_beta   90.00
_cell.angle_gamma   90.00
#
_symmetry.space_group_name_H-M   'P 1'
#
loop_
_entity.id
_entity.type
_entity.pdbx_description
1 polymer ?
#
loop_
_entity_poly.entity_id
_entity_poly.type
_entity_poly.pdbx_seq_one_letter_code
_entity_poly.pdbx_strand_id
1 'polypeptide(L)'
;CVDSDLIFNRTIDIFKDGKPNFFVSDRDQHHEPYFNFMDLYFGLSRQVDHTFINDFMIFDKNICAKMIPNKDHLVLAINAFMSDDCLLSEFETYGNYITKNHPDLYGSQLTKTKMYGRYSSEPWSGEEIKQIVDENRTEDVDLFTIHSWT
;
A
#
# COMPACT_ATOMS: atom_id res chain seq x y z
N CYS A 1 2.34 5.91 -6.79
CA CYS A 1 2.16 4.51 -7.21
C CYS A 1 0.68 4.18 -7.06
N VAL A 2 0.13 3.45 -7.99
CA VAL A 2 -1.25 2.96 -7.99
C VAL A 2 -1.22 1.55 -8.57
N ASP A 3 -1.85 0.60 -7.91
CA ASP A 3 -1.97 -0.76 -8.42
C ASP A 3 -2.92 -0.81 -9.62
N SER A 4 -2.64 -1.70 -10.56
CA SER A 4 -3.33 -1.74 -11.86
C SER A 4 -4.78 -2.23 -11.78
N ASP A 5 -5.16 -2.85 -10.69
CA ASP A 5 -6.47 -3.44 -10.40
C ASP A 5 -7.30 -2.61 -9.41
N LEU A 6 -6.82 -1.39 -9.06
CA LEU A 6 -7.51 -0.43 -8.22
C LEU A 6 -8.52 0.39 -9.01
N ILE A 7 -9.73 0.52 -8.47
CA ILE A 7 -10.79 1.35 -9.00
C ILE A 7 -11.22 2.37 -7.95
N PHE A 8 -11.16 3.65 -8.31
CA PHE A 8 -11.67 4.74 -7.48
C PHE A 8 -13.18 4.87 -7.68
N ASN A 9 -13.94 4.66 -6.62
CA ASN A 9 -15.41 4.77 -6.65
C ASN A 9 -15.87 6.21 -6.42
N ARG A 10 -15.02 7.01 -5.77
CA ARG A 10 -15.26 8.43 -5.47
C ARG A 10 -14.02 9.27 -5.77
N THR A 11 -14.23 10.58 -5.83
CA THR A 11 -13.10 11.52 -5.83
C THR A 11 -12.42 11.48 -4.46
N ILE A 12 -11.11 11.32 -4.46
CA ILE A 12 -10.28 11.30 -3.26
C ILE A 12 -9.35 12.50 -3.27
N ASP A 13 -9.31 13.24 -2.17
CA ASP A 13 -8.39 14.35 -1.99
C ASP A 13 -7.00 13.83 -1.65
N ILE A 14 -6.12 13.77 -2.65
CA ILE A 14 -4.75 13.30 -2.48
C ILE A 14 -3.90 14.26 -1.64
N PHE A 15 -4.27 15.52 -1.61
CA PHE A 15 -3.65 16.55 -0.79
C PHE A 15 -4.68 17.23 0.10
N LYS A 16 -4.34 17.43 1.36
CA LYS A 16 -5.13 18.20 2.31
C LYS A 16 -4.23 19.20 3.02
N ASP A 17 -4.66 20.47 3.04
CA ASP A 17 -3.89 21.57 3.66
C ASP A 17 -2.46 21.69 3.11
N GLY A 18 -2.27 21.38 1.81
CA GLY A 18 -0.98 21.41 1.12
C GLY A 18 -0.06 20.22 1.40
N LYS A 19 -0.51 19.23 2.17
CA LYS A 19 0.24 18.01 2.49
C LYS A 19 -0.35 16.81 1.74
N PRO A 20 0.48 15.90 1.23
CA PRO A 20 -0.02 14.62 0.73
C PRO A 20 -0.63 13.79 1.86
N ASN A 21 -1.64 13.00 1.56
CA ASN A 21 -2.25 12.09 2.52
C ASN A 21 -1.72 10.67 2.36
N PHE A 22 -1.52 10.00 3.50
CA PHE A 22 -1.57 8.55 3.56
C PHE A 22 -3.04 8.12 3.60
N PHE A 23 -3.37 7.16 2.76
CA PHE A 23 -4.68 6.53 2.76
C PHE A 23 -4.56 5.23 3.53
N VAL A 24 -5.11 5.22 4.73
CA VAL A 24 -5.04 4.05 5.60
C VAL A 24 -6.33 3.28 5.51
N SER A 25 -6.22 1.97 5.40
CA SER A 25 -7.36 1.08 5.37
C SER A 25 -7.82 0.76 6.81
N ASP A 26 -9.13 0.55 6.97
CA ASP A 26 -9.71 -0.04 8.18
C ASP A 26 -9.48 -1.57 8.26
N ARG A 27 -8.93 -2.17 7.19
CA ARG A 27 -8.56 -3.58 7.17
C ARG A 27 -7.34 -3.81 8.07
N ASP A 28 -7.42 -4.78 8.97
CA ASP A 28 -6.24 -5.28 9.67
C ASP A 28 -5.41 -6.14 8.70
N GLN A 29 -4.30 -5.59 8.26
CA GLN A 29 -3.35 -6.25 7.37
C GLN A 29 -1.97 -6.38 8.05
N HIS A 30 -1.97 -6.72 9.33
CA HIS A 30 -0.72 -7.01 10.01
C HIS A 30 -0.03 -8.21 9.35
N HIS A 31 1.13 -7.98 8.74
CA HIS A 31 1.92 -9.02 8.09
C HIS A 31 3.37 -8.94 8.60
N GLU A 32 3.68 -9.74 9.60
CA GLU A 32 4.96 -9.76 10.29
C GLU A 32 6.18 -9.84 9.36
N PRO A 33 6.17 -10.63 8.26
CA PRO A 33 7.29 -10.67 7.33
C PRO A 33 7.71 -9.30 6.76
N TYR A 34 6.79 -8.35 6.59
CA TYR A 34 7.13 -7.00 6.13
C TYR A 34 7.91 -6.22 7.19
N PHE A 35 7.51 -6.37 8.44
CA PHE A 35 8.19 -5.69 9.55
C PHE A 35 9.56 -6.30 9.83
N ASN A 36 9.73 -7.61 9.63
CA ASN A 36 11.01 -8.28 9.74
C ASN A 36 12.04 -7.73 8.74
N PHE A 37 11.66 -7.56 7.47
CA PHE A 37 12.55 -6.97 6.46
C PHE A 37 12.85 -5.50 6.78
N MET A 38 11.83 -4.75 7.20
CA MET A 38 11.95 -3.34 7.54
C MET A 38 12.92 -3.11 8.71
N ASP A 39 12.82 -3.91 9.75
CA ASP A 39 13.75 -3.86 10.89
C ASP A 39 15.17 -4.29 10.50
N LEU A 40 15.30 -5.42 9.80
CA LEU A 40 16.58 -6.00 9.43
C LEU A 40 17.40 -5.10 8.50
N TYR A 41 16.76 -4.52 7.47
CA TYR A 41 17.47 -3.75 6.44
C TYR A 41 17.51 -2.25 6.72
N PHE A 42 16.40 -1.68 7.19
CA PHE A 42 16.29 -0.24 7.43
C PHE A 42 16.50 0.18 8.90
N GLY A 43 16.57 -0.77 9.85
CA GLY A 43 16.58 -0.48 11.29
C GLY A 43 15.33 0.28 11.72
N LEU A 44 14.21 -0.04 11.10
CA LEU A 44 12.96 0.68 11.24
C LEU A 44 11.87 -0.24 11.80
N SER A 45 11.46 0.00 13.04
CA SER A 45 10.32 -0.68 13.65
C SER A 45 8.99 -0.06 13.19
N ARG A 46 7.92 -0.81 13.33
CA ARG A 46 6.55 -0.33 13.13
C ARG A 46 6.26 0.88 14.02
N GLN A 47 5.71 1.93 13.43
CA GLN A 47 5.47 3.22 14.12
C GLN A 47 3.99 3.45 14.47
N VAL A 48 3.07 2.74 13.84
CA VAL A 48 1.61 2.92 13.97
C VAL A 48 0.89 1.57 13.99
N ASP A 49 -0.34 1.53 14.50
CA ASP A 49 -1.14 0.31 14.60
C ASP A 49 -1.94 -0.01 13.33
N HIS A 50 -2.08 0.93 12.41
CA HIS A 50 -2.71 0.69 11.12
C HIS A 50 -1.70 0.23 10.05
N THR A 51 -2.18 -0.31 8.95
CA THR A 51 -1.37 -0.64 7.78
C THR A 51 -1.27 0.54 6.82
N PHE A 52 -0.12 0.65 6.14
CA PHE A 52 0.06 1.56 5.01
C PHE A 52 -0.26 0.90 3.66
N ILE A 53 -0.54 -0.40 3.64
CA ILE A 53 -0.91 -1.12 2.40
C ILE A 53 -2.35 -0.75 2.05
N ASN A 54 -2.50 0.06 1.02
CA ASN A 54 -3.79 0.55 0.55
C ASN A 54 -3.83 0.76 -0.97
N ASP A 55 -3.21 -0.14 -1.71
CA ASP A 55 -3.27 -0.25 -3.17
C ASP A 55 -2.78 1.00 -3.94
N PHE A 56 -2.58 2.15 -3.25
CA PHE A 56 -1.89 3.31 -3.82
C PHE A 56 -1.19 4.17 -2.75
N MET A 57 -0.11 4.82 -3.14
CA MET A 57 0.67 5.71 -2.26
C MET A 57 1.36 6.81 -3.05
N ILE A 58 1.50 7.98 -2.41
CA ILE A 58 2.32 9.09 -2.91
C ILE A 58 3.71 8.96 -2.30
N PHE A 59 4.72 8.81 -3.13
CA PHE A 59 6.11 8.77 -2.73
C PHE A 59 6.82 10.07 -3.09
N ASP A 60 7.49 10.71 -2.14
CA ASP A 60 8.43 11.79 -2.46
C ASP A 60 9.75 11.19 -2.92
N LYS A 61 10.14 11.47 -4.17
CA LYS A 61 11.36 10.93 -4.77
C LYS A 61 12.65 11.30 -4.02
N ASN A 62 12.68 12.48 -3.38
CA ASN A 62 13.86 12.92 -2.65
C ASN A 62 14.00 12.19 -1.32
N ILE A 63 12.88 11.85 -0.70
CA ILE A 63 12.86 11.02 0.51
C ILE A 63 13.23 9.58 0.16
N CYS A 64 12.65 9.02 -0.90
CA CYS A 64 13.03 7.69 -1.38
C CYS A 64 14.54 7.59 -1.66
N ALA A 65 15.11 8.62 -2.31
CA ALA A 65 16.56 8.65 -2.57
C ALA A 65 17.41 8.73 -1.29
N LYS A 66 16.90 9.35 -0.23
CA LYS A 66 17.59 9.38 1.08
C LYS A 66 17.44 8.05 1.82
N MET A 67 16.26 7.44 1.75
CA MET A 67 15.97 6.16 2.38
C MET A 67 16.74 5.02 1.71
N ILE A 68 16.91 5.08 0.38
CA ILE A 68 17.61 4.08 -0.43
C ILE A 68 18.75 4.78 -1.21
N PRO A 69 19.84 5.16 -0.53
CA PRO A 69 20.93 5.89 -1.17
C PRO A 69 21.73 5.02 -2.16
N ASN A 70 21.63 3.73 -2.02
CA ASN A 70 22.27 2.76 -2.91
C ASN A 70 21.31 1.61 -3.28
N LYS A 71 20.76 1.68 -4.50
CA LYS A 71 19.83 0.67 -5.02
C LYS A 71 20.44 -0.73 -5.10
N ASP A 72 21.74 -0.82 -5.37
CA ASP A 72 22.41 -2.13 -5.53
C ASP A 72 22.51 -2.86 -4.18
N HIS A 73 22.68 -2.12 -3.08
CA HIS A 73 22.61 -2.67 -1.73
C HIS A 73 21.21 -3.19 -1.40
N LEU A 74 20.15 -2.47 -1.82
CA LEU A 74 18.78 -2.96 -1.62
C LEU A 74 18.53 -4.25 -2.42
N VAL A 75 18.98 -4.30 -3.67
CA VAL A 75 18.85 -5.52 -4.50
C VAL A 75 19.59 -6.70 -3.86
N LEU A 76 20.80 -6.47 -3.35
CA LEU A 76 21.56 -7.50 -2.64
C LEU A 76 20.84 -7.96 -1.36
N ALA A 77 20.26 -7.04 -0.61
CA ALA A 77 19.51 -7.34 0.60
C ALA A 77 18.23 -8.15 0.28
N ILE A 78 17.50 -7.76 -0.76
CA ILE A 78 16.33 -8.51 -1.24
C ILE A 78 16.74 -9.95 -1.55
N ASN A 79 17.79 -10.14 -2.35
CA ASN A 79 18.27 -11.47 -2.73
C ASN A 79 18.78 -12.30 -1.54
N ALA A 80 19.31 -11.64 -0.51
CA ALA A 80 19.89 -12.32 0.65
C ALA A 80 18.88 -12.64 1.75
N PHE A 81 17.87 -11.81 1.95
CA PHE A 81 17.01 -11.85 3.13
C PHE A 81 15.55 -12.22 2.82
N MET A 82 15.08 -12.05 1.57
CA MET A 82 13.69 -12.40 1.26
C MET A 82 13.44 -13.91 1.41
N SER A 83 12.40 -14.20 2.17
CA SER A 83 11.88 -15.53 2.46
C SER A 83 10.41 -15.40 2.85
N ASP A 84 9.72 -16.51 3.11
CA ASP A 84 8.33 -16.49 3.57
C ASP A 84 8.14 -15.67 4.88
N ASP A 85 9.19 -15.61 5.71
CA ASP A 85 9.18 -14.88 6.99
C ASP A 85 9.81 -13.47 6.92
N CYS A 86 10.31 -13.05 5.75
CA CYS A 86 11.00 -11.78 5.59
C CYS A 86 10.77 -11.23 4.18
N LEU A 87 9.82 -10.32 4.05
CA LEU A 87 9.35 -9.76 2.77
C LEU A 87 9.47 -8.25 2.75
N LEU A 88 9.83 -7.68 1.61
CA LEU A 88 9.77 -6.23 1.41
C LEU A 88 8.35 -5.79 1.10
N SER A 89 7.86 -4.78 1.84
CA SER A 89 6.72 -3.95 1.44
C SER A 89 7.19 -2.51 1.35
N GLU A 90 7.10 -1.93 0.17
CA GLU A 90 7.43 -0.53 -0.07
C GLU A 90 6.47 0.41 0.65
N PHE A 91 5.19 0.07 0.71
CA PHE A 91 4.17 0.86 1.41
C PHE A 91 4.43 0.91 2.93
N GLU A 92 4.60 -0.26 3.56
CA GLU A 92 4.89 -0.31 4.99
C GLU A 92 6.22 0.36 5.33
N THR A 93 7.26 0.11 4.54
CA THR A 93 8.58 0.70 4.76
C THR A 93 8.55 2.22 4.64
N TYR A 94 7.95 2.74 3.57
CA TYR A 94 7.88 4.18 3.35
C TYR A 94 6.99 4.88 4.38
N GLY A 95 5.81 4.33 4.66
CA GLY A 95 4.88 4.90 5.63
C GLY A 95 5.48 5.00 7.02
N ASN A 96 6.09 3.92 7.51
CA ASN A 96 6.77 3.92 8.81
C ASN A 96 8.01 4.82 8.83
N TYR A 97 8.77 4.90 7.72
CA TYR A 97 9.91 5.82 7.61
C TYR A 97 9.48 7.29 7.71
N ILE A 98 8.43 7.69 7.00
CA ILE A 98 7.86 9.04 7.08
C ILE A 98 7.36 9.34 8.49
N THR A 99 6.59 8.44 9.07
CA THR A 99 6.04 8.62 10.43
C THR A 99 7.13 8.85 11.46
N LYS A 100 8.24 8.13 11.36
CA LYS A 100 9.39 8.27 12.27
C LYS A 100 10.20 9.54 12.04
N ASN A 101 10.51 9.84 10.77
CA ASN A 101 11.53 10.85 10.44
C ASN A 101 10.94 12.18 9.98
N HIS A 102 9.69 12.19 9.52
CA HIS A 102 9.00 13.34 8.93
C HIS A 102 7.51 13.39 9.33
N PRO A 103 7.16 13.35 10.63
CA PRO A 103 5.79 13.13 11.11
C PRO A 103 4.78 14.19 10.65
N ASP A 104 5.28 15.40 10.34
CA ASP A 104 4.43 16.52 9.91
C ASP A 104 4.29 16.65 8.39
N LEU A 105 4.94 15.77 7.61
CA LEU A 105 4.99 15.91 6.16
C LEU A 105 3.74 15.40 5.47
N TYR A 106 3.13 14.34 6.01
CA TYR A 106 1.92 13.72 5.48
C TYR A 106 0.75 13.89 6.44
N GLY A 107 -0.45 14.03 5.86
CA GLY A 107 -1.69 13.77 6.57
C GLY A 107 -2.04 12.29 6.56
N SER A 108 -3.08 11.90 7.27
CA SER A 108 -3.66 10.57 7.23
C SER A 108 -5.16 10.66 7.01
N GLN A 109 -5.68 9.82 6.13
CA GLN A 109 -7.10 9.74 5.82
C GLN A 109 -7.54 8.27 5.83
N LEU A 110 -8.53 7.95 6.66
CA LEU A 110 -9.17 6.64 6.62
C LEU A 110 -9.92 6.48 5.30
N THR A 111 -9.72 5.35 4.65
CA THR A 111 -10.32 5.00 3.37
C THR A 111 -11.14 3.73 3.53
N LYS A 112 -12.39 3.78 3.11
CA LYS A 112 -13.25 2.59 3.06
C LYS A 112 -12.93 1.81 1.80
N THR A 113 -12.35 0.64 1.99
CA THR A 113 -11.87 -0.20 0.90
C THR A 113 -12.62 -1.53 0.84
N LYS A 114 -12.79 -2.06 -0.36
CA LYS A 114 -13.37 -3.38 -0.59
C LYS A 114 -12.48 -4.15 -1.57
N MET A 115 -12.30 -5.44 -1.32
CA MET A 115 -11.48 -6.28 -2.18
C MET A 115 -12.32 -7.43 -2.72
N TYR A 116 -12.28 -7.59 -4.03
CA TYR A 116 -12.85 -8.73 -4.76
C TYR A 116 -11.71 -9.62 -5.22
N GLY A 117 -11.64 -10.82 -4.69
CA GLY A 117 -10.57 -11.77 -4.98
C GLY A 117 -11.11 -13.07 -5.57
N ARG A 118 -10.39 -13.61 -6.55
CA ARG A 118 -10.66 -14.92 -7.14
C ARG A 118 -9.37 -15.73 -7.23
N TYR A 119 -9.36 -16.89 -6.65
CA TYR A 119 -8.33 -17.91 -6.88
C TYR A 119 -8.78 -18.81 -8.02
N SER A 120 -8.44 -18.44 -9.24
CA SER A 120 -8.87 -19.17 -10.46
C SER A 120 -7.90 -18.85 -11.60
N SER A 121 -7.66 -19.83 -12.45
CA SER A 121 -6.94 -19.62 -13.72
C SER A 121 -7.78 -18.82 -14.75
N GLU A 122 -9.07 -18.65 -14.50
CA GLU A 122 -9.93 -17.85 -15.36
C GLU A 122 -9.94 -16.39 -14.91
N PRO A 123 -9.60 -15.45 -15.79
CA PRO A 123 -9.68 -14.04 -15.48
C PRO A 123 -11.13 -13.59 -15.27
N TRP A 124 -11.34 -12.45 -14.61
CA TRP A 124 -12.64 -11.81 -14.53
C TRP A 124 -13.11 -11.42 -15.93
N SER A 125 -14.35 -11.77 -16.26
CA SER A 125 -14.98 -11.31 -17.49
C SER A 125 -15.35 -9.83 -17.40
N GLY A 126 -15.48 -9.16 -18.55
CA GLY A 126 -15.92 -7.77 -18.59
C GLY A 126 -17.31 -7.55 -17.99
N GLU A 127 -18.20 -8.54 -18.05
CA GLU A 127 -19.55 -8.49 -17.46
C GLU A 127 -19.49 -8.57 -15.93
N GLU A 128 -18.67 -9.46 -15.39
CA GLU A 128 -18.45 -9.56 -13.92
C GLU A 128 -17.83 -8.29 -13.35
N ILE A 129 -16.80 -7.75 -14.03
CA ILE A 129 -16.19 -6.47 -13.64
C ILE A 129 -17.23 -5.35 -13.66
N LYS A 130 -18.04 -5.28 -14.73
CA LYS A 130 -19.09 -4.27 -14.83
C LYS A 130 -20.12 -4.39 -13.71
N GLN A 131 -20.54 -5.61 -13.36
CA GLN A 131 -21.45 -5.86 -12.24
C GLN A 131 -20.86 -5.36 -10.92
N ILE A 132 -19.59 -5.71 -10.62
CA ILE A 132 -18.88 -5.23 -9.42
C ILE A 132 -18.85 -3.71 -9.37
N VAL A 133 -18.53 -3.06 -10.48
CA VAL A 133 -18.51 -1.59 -10.58
C VAL A 133 -19.89 -0.99 -10.30
N ASP A 134 -20.93 -1.52 -10.92
CA ASP A 134 -22.30 -1.00 -10.78
C ASP A 134 -22.82 -1.20 -9.35
N GLU A 135 -22.52 -2.32 -8.70
CA GLU A 135 -22.86 -2.57 -7.28
C GLU A 135 -22.18 -1.57 -6.34
N ASN A 136 -20.88 -1.31 -6.55
CA ASN A 136 -20.13 -0.40 -5.67
C ASN A 136 -20.49 1.08 -5.84
N ARG A 137 -21.08 1.50 -6.95
CA ARG A 137 -21.53 2.90 -7.15
C ARG A 137 -22.53 3.37 -6.10
N THR A 138 -23.29 2.46 -5.53
CA THR A 138 -24.32 2.76 -4.51
C THR A 138 -23.84 2.49 -3.09
N GLU A 139 -22.71 1.85 -2.92
CA GLU A 139 -22.14 1.54 -1.61
C GLU A 139 -21.29 2.69 -1.06
N ASP A 140 -21.15 2.74 0.26
CA ASP A 140 -20.28 3.70 0.95
C ASP A 140 -18.83 3.20 0.97
N VAL A 141 -18.25 3.04 -0.23
CA VAL A 141 -16.89 2.58 -0.47
C VAL A 141 -16.14 3.64 -1.27
N ASP A 142 -14.94 3.98 -0.88
CA ASP A 142 -14.12 5.00 -1.55
C ASP A 142 -13.37 4.41 -2.74
N LEU A 143 -12.83 3.21 -2.56
CA LEU A 143 -12.10 2.48 -3.60
C LEU A 143 -12.27 0.98 -3.44
N PHE A 144 -12.06 0.24 -4.51
CA PHE A 144 -12.04 -1.22 -4.45
C PHE A 144 -11.04 -1.81 -5.45
N THR A 145 -10.60 -3.01 -5.16
CA THR A 145 -9.66 -3.77 -6.00
C THR A 145 -10.26 -5.07 -6.49
N ILE A 146 -9.87 -5.48 -7.68
CA ILE A 146 -10.34 -6.72 -8.33
C ILE A 146 -9.12 -7.58 -8.66
N HIS A 147 -8.81 -8.53 -7.79
CA HIS A 147 -7.65 -9.41 -7.93
C HIS A 147 -7.99 -10.74 -8.59
N SER A 148 -7.08 -11.23 -9.42
CA SER A 148 -7.05 -12.62 -9.87
C SER A 148 -5.70 -13.22 -9.46
N TRP A 149 -5.75 -14.26 -8.64
CA TRP A 149 -4.56 -15.03 -8.27
C TRP A 149 -4.57 -16.38 -9.00
N THR A 150 -3.47 -16.68 -9.65
CA THR A 150 -3.24 -17.97 -10.36
C THR A 150 -2.36 -18.88 -9.53
#